data_193fee9f5c238f152e0540c08646b90b
#
_entry.id   193fee9f5c238f152e0540c08646b90b
#
_cell.length_a   1.000
_cell.length_b   1.000
_cell.length_c   1.000
_cell.angle_alpha   90.00
_cell.angle_beta   90.00
_cell.angle_gamma   90.00
#
_symmetry.space_group_name_H-M   'P 1'
#
loop_
_entity.id
_entity.type
_entity.pdbx_description
1 polymer ?
#
loop_
_entity_poly.entity_id
_entity_poly.type
_entity_poly.pdbx_seq_one_letter_code
_entity_poly.pdbx_strand_id
1 'polypeptide(L)'
;MHKKTFKFPILIMIAVTMFMLSGCNKPVITPSETNKPSPSISAIPETETPSETPQQTPDQTPIQSEEPVEPTEEIKPDAEDITKKVYIDIDGHYSEKLSDDNHYTKYTLNKGSVINISASEQIHSLYIVWDRIPGEWTLIANDEKVTGGKNGFIHEYIELSNSSKRASIELTNNSAIICDVYIFTYGNLPKWVQTWDMPYEDADMLLLSTHADDEHLYFGGMMPYYGGELGYKVQVAYLVNHWNEPYRPHELLNGLWTVGMTAYPIIGEFDDLYSPSLEHAKTIYPLEDVLDYQVELLRRFKPEVVIGHDLKGEYGHGAHMLNAYGLTLAVEYAADDTKYISSYEKYGLWDTPKLYLHLYEENKILMNWDIPLEKFNGLTAFEMAVKGYDCHKSQHIWSFAVRQGESQYDCRWFGLYRSLVGPDIQKNDVFENIVFEDK
;
A
#
# COMPACT_ATOMS: atom_id res chain seq x y z
N MET A 1 -7.65 -8.49 -55.46
CA MET A 1 -7.83 -7.03 -55.14
C MET A 1 -9.24 -6.81 -54.67
N HIS A 2 -9.47 -6.75 -53.37
CA HIS A 2 -10.66 -6.19 -52.77
C HIS A 2 -10.28 -5.67 -51.37
N LYS A 3 -10.12 -4.37 -51.25
CA LYS A 3 -9.91 -3.68 -49.96
C LYS A 3 -11.24 -3.61 -49.20
N LYS A 4 -11.35 -4.29 -48.06
CA LYS A 4 -12.44 -4.05 -47.08
C LYS A 4 -12.00 -2.96 -46.11
N THR A 5 -12.61 -1.82 -46.22
CA THR A 5 -12.54 -0.71 -45.26
C THR A 5 -13.46 -1.03 -44.09
N PHE A 6 -12.86 -1.18 -42.88
CA PHE A 6 -13.62 -1.22 -41.63
C PHE A 6 -13.92 0.22 -41.18
N LYS A 7 -15.18 0.55 -41.08
CA LYS A 7 -15.64 1.80 -40.45
C LYS A 7 -15.96 1.51 -38.99
N PHE A 8 -15.27 2.20 -38.08
CA PHE A 8 -15.63 2.28 -36.67
C PHE A 8 -16.81 3.24 -36.49
N PRO A 9 -17.85 2.88 -35.72
CA PRO A 9 -18.87 3.84 -35.33
C PRO A 9 -18.37 4.65 -34.12
N ILE A 10 -18.30 5.95 -34.28
CA ILE A 10 -18.12 6.91 -33.18
C ILE A 10 -19.44 6.95 -32.40
N LEU A 11 -19.40 6.49 -31.15
CA LEU A 11 -20.52 6.61 -30.23
C LEU A 11 -20.44 7.99 -29.55
N ILE A 12 -21.33 8.89 -29.97
CA ILE A 12 -21.50 10.22 -29.35
C ILE A 12 -22.30 10.04 -28.07
N MET A 13 -21.68 10.26 -26.92
CA MET A 13 -22.33 10.27 -25.62
C MET A 13 -22.88 11.69 -25.36
N ILE A 14 -24.20 11.84 -25.41
CA ILE A 14 -24.91 13.10 -25.08
C ILE A 14 -25.03 13.16 -23.56
N ALA A 15 -24.33 14.10 -22.93
CA ALA A 15 -24.53 14.43 -21.52
C ALA A 15 -25.82 15.26 -21.36
N VAL A 16 -26.78 14.72 -20.65
CA VAL A 16 -27.98 15.44 -20.22
C VAL A 16 -27.70 16.09 -18.86
N THR A 17 -27.47 17.40 -18.88
CA THR A 17 -27.39 18.23 -17.67
C THR A 17 -28.82 18.60 -17.24
N MET A 18 -29.24 18.06 -16.11
CA MET A 18 -30.53 18.46 -15.50
C MET A 18 -30.20 19.44 -14.35
N PHE A 19 -30.49 20.72 -14.59
CA PHE A 19 -30.55 21.77 -13.57
C PHE A 19 -31.86 21.64 -12.79
N MET A 20 -31.79 21.41 -11.48
CA MET A 20 -32.89 21.64 -10.58
C MET A 20 -32.53 22.81 -9.64
N LEU A 21 -33.13 23.94 -9.91
CA LEU A 21 -33.28 25.05 -9.00
C LEU A 21 -34.42 24.73 -8.00
N SER A 22 -34.13 24.75 -6.72
CA SER A 22 -35.17 24.93 -5.70
C SER A 22 -34.64 25.77 -4.55
N GLY A 23 -35.37 26.81 -4.26
CA GLY A 23 -34.97 27.94 -3.45
C GLY A 23 -35.16 27.77 -1.95
N CYS A 24 -34.58 28.72 -1.31
CA CYS A 24 -34.55 29.18 0.08
C CYS A 24 -35.71 28.82 0.99
N ASN A 25 -35.38 28.47 2.26
CA ASN A 25 -35.81 29.26 3.43
C ASN A 25 -35.01 28.88 4.67
N LYS A 26 -34.30 29.85 5.23
CA LYS A 26 -33.70 29.81 6.59
C LYS A 26 -34.70 30.29 7.62
N PRO A 27 -34.67 29.76 8.83
CA PRO A 27 -34.95 30.56 10.03
C PRO A 27 -33.69 30.82 10.83
N VAL A 28 -33.53 32.08 11.17
CA VAL A 28 -32.60 32.66 12.13
C VAL A 28 -33.06 32.31 13.51
N ILE A 29 -32.17 31.80 14.38
CA ILE A 29 -32.34 31.78 15.84
C ILE A 29 -31.06 32.33 16.47
N THR A 30 -31.23 33.43 17.20
CA THR A 30 -30.25 34.16 18.02
C THR A 30 -29.91 33.43 19.31
N PRO A 31 -28.70 33.61 19.89
CA PRO A 31 -28.27 32.91 21.09
C PRO A 31 -28.72 33.57 22.38
N SER A 32 -29.04 32.76 23.37
CA SER A 32 -29.31 33.18 24.75
C SER A 32 -28.12 32.75 25.63
N GLU A 33 -27.50 33.74 26.27
CA GLU A 33 -26.55 33.59 27.35
C GLU A 33 -27.23 33.13 28.65
N THR A 34 -26.63 32.21 29.40
CA THR A 34 -26.70 32.20 30.88
C THR A 34 -25.57 31.40 31.52
N ASN A 35 -24.71 32.16 32.21
CA ASN A 35 -24.12 31.95 33.55
C ASN A 35 -23.44 30.62 33.95
N LYS A 36 -22.15 30.80 34.25
CA LYS A 36 -21.34 30.02 35.18
C LYS A 36 -21.92 30.03 36.62
N PRO A 37 -21.56 29.03 37.47
CA PRO A 37 -20.51 29.30 38.45
C PRO A 37 -19.48 28.19 38.65
N SER A 38 -18.27 28.60 38.99
CA SER A 38 -17.16 27.81 39.53
C SER A 38 -17.44 27.31 40.94
N PRO A 39 -16.87 26.20 41.36
CA PRO A 39 -16.51 26.04 42.77
C PRO A 39 -15.00 25.88 43.01
N SER A 40 -14.63 26.53 44.07
CA SER A 40 -13.39 26.72 44.74
C SER A 40 -12.62 25.49 45.18
N ILE A 41 -11.32 25.67 45.21
CA ILE A 41 -10.25 24.84 45.74
C ILE A 41 -10.36 24.73 47.27
N SER A 42 -10.25 23.51 47.84
CA SER A 42 -9.95 23.26 49.23
C SER A 42 -8.59 22.56 49.38
N ALA A 43 -7.73 23.20 50.15
CA ALA A 43 -6.41 22.74 50.52
C ALA A 43 -6.47 21.57 51.53
N ILE A 44 -5.53 20.64 51.44
CA ILE A 44 -5.27 19.59 52.43
C ILE A 44 -3.88 19.84 53.04
N PRO A 45 -3.70 19.67 54.35
CA PRO A 45 -2.52 20.14 55.07
C PRO A 45 -1.34 19.15 55.01
N GLU A 46 -0.14 19.76 55.09
CA GLU A 46 1.16 19.07 55.20
C GLU A 46 1.26 18.33 56.55
N THR A 47 1.82 17.11 56.48
CA THR A 47 2.25 16.35 57.65
C THR A 47 3.77 16.26 57.68
N GLU A 48 4.34 16.72 58.78
CA GLU A 48 5.77 16.77 59.04
C GLU A 48 6.41 15.40 59.20
N THR A 49 7.64 15.26 58.69
CA THR A 49 8.51 14.08 58.81
C THR A 49 9.50 14.30 59.98
N PRO A 50 9.77 13.35 60.84
CA PRO A 50 10.86 13.46 61.82
C PRO A 50 12.22 13.11 61.19
N SER A 51 13.18 13.93 61.51
CA SER A 51 14.59 13.84 61.19
C SER A 51 15.26 12.68 61.93
N GLU A 52 15.98 11.79 61.24
CA GLU A 52 16.99 10.90 61.81
C GLU A 52 18.39 11.19 61.25
N THR A 53 19.35 11.25 62.16
CA THR A 53 20.75 11.63 62.04
C THR A 53 21.56 10.51 61.34
N PRO A 54 22.59 10.81 60.53
CA PRO A 54 23.33 9.80 59.77
C PRO A 54 24.40 9.11 60.56
N GLN A 55 24.42 7.78 60.49
CA GLN A 55 25.52 6.93 60.91
C GLN A 55 26.52 6.78 59.77
N GLN A 56 27.81 7.12 60.01
CA GLN A 56 28.92 6.92 59.09
C GLN A 56 29.29 5.44 59.00
N THR A 57 29.45 4.97 57.79
CA THR A 57 30.09 3.68 57.44
C THR A 57 31.15 3.91 56.33
N PRO A 58 32.26 3.11 56.33
CA PRO A 58 33.53 3.56 55.75
C PRO A 58 33.61 3.40 54.23
N ASP A 59 34.47 4.27 53.73
CA ASP A 59 35.04 4.41 52.42
C ASP A 59 35.19 3.12 51.60
N GLN A 60 34.38 2.99 50.53
CA GLN A 60 34.65 2.07 49.44
C GLN A 60 34.81 2.89 48.15
N THR A 61 36.01 2.80 47.61
CA THR A 61 36.41 3.33 46.30
C THR A 61 35.42 2.91 45.24
N PRO A 62 34.87 3.82 44.40
CA PRO A 62 33.96 3.44 43.31
C PRO A 62 34.74 2.69 42.23
N ILE A 63 34.33 1.46 41.99
CA ILE A 63 34.67 0.76 40.74
C ILE A 63 33.88 1.53 39.65
N GLN A 64 34.59 2.23 38.77
CA GLN A 64 34.02 2.77 37.53
C GLN A 64 33.49 1.57 36.73
N SER A 65 32.18 1.41 36.71
CA SER A 65 31.53 0.60 35.68
C SER A 65 31.70 1.34 34.36
N GLU A 66 32.45 0.78 33.44
CA GLU A 66 32.47 1.22 32.04
C GLU A 66 31.02 1.07 31.52
N GLU A 67 30.36 2.19 31.20
CA GLU A 67 29.10 2.16 30.45
C GLU A 67 29.33 1.42 29.13
N PRO A 68 28.39 0.57 28.68
CA PRO A 68 28.51 -0.06 27.39
C PRO A 68 28.57 1.06 26.33
N VAL A 69 29.66 1.12 25.59
CA VAL A 69 29.78 1.99 24.42
C VAL A 69 28.76 1.46 23.41
N GLU A 70 27.68 2.19 23.19
CA GLU A 70 26.78 1.91 22.08
C GLU A 70 27.60 1.86 20.79
N PRO A 71 27.41 0.86 19.92
CA PRO A 71 28.12 0.80 18.67
C PRO A 71 27.78 2.08 17.88
N THR A 72 28.81 2.86 17.58
CA THR A 72 28.69 4.04 16.72
C THR A 72 28.20 3.53 15.37
N GLU A 73 26.97 3.84 14.97
CA GLU A 73 26.48 3.53 13.63
C GLU A 73 27.43 4.18 12.62
N GLU A 74 27.98 3.34 11.75
CA GLU A 74 28.84 3.80 10.67
C GLU A 74 27.99 4.61 9.70
N ILE A 75 28.25 5.92 9.59
CA ILE A 75 27.50 6.80 8.68
C ILE A 75 27.80 6.37 7.25
N LYS A 76 26.84 5.68 6.61
CA LYS A 76 26.94 5.32 5.21
C LYS A 76 26.81 6.59 4.34
N PRO A 77 27.65 6.74 3.29
CA PRO A 77 27.46 7.81 2.30
C PRO A 77 26.13 7.63 1.54
N ASP A 78 25.68 8.63 0.83
CA ASP A 78 24.58 8.47 -0.13
C ASP A 78 25.07 7.66 -1.34
N ALA A 79 24.25 6.70 -1.78
CA ALA A 79 24.52 5.93 -2.98
C ALA A 79 24.35 6.82 -4.22
N GLU A 80 25.29 6.76 -5.14
CA GLU A 80 25.18 7.46 -6.41
C GLU A 80 24.48 6.57 -7.44
N ASP A 81 23.47 7.12 -8.12
CA ASP A 81 22.89 6.53 -9.35
C ASP A 81 23.87 6.73 -10.50
N ILE A 82 24.51 5.65 -10.91
CA ILE A 82 25.50 5.65 -12.02
C ILE A 82 24.92 5.08 -13.32
N THR A 83 23.62 4.90 -13.40
CA THR A 83 22.91 4.27 -14.55
C THR A 83 23.29 4.90 -15.88
N LYS A 84 23.38 6.23 -15.94
CA LYS A 84 23.74 6.96 -17.17
C LYS A 84 25.24 6.93 -17.50
N LYS A 85 26.07 6.37 -16.59
CA LYS A 85 27.54 6.29 -16.73
C LYS A 85 28.02 4.89 -17.08
N VAL A 86 27.10 3.92 -17.21
CA VAL A 86 27.46 2.53 -17.49
C VAL A 86 27.18 2.14 -18.93
N TYR A 87 27.88 1.14 -19.41
CA TYR A 87 27.61 0.50 -20.69
C TYR A 87 26.76 -0.73 -20.46
N ILE A 88 25.60 -0.80 -21.13
CA ILE A 88 24.67 -1.94 -21.06
C ILE A 88 24.53 -2.53 -22.45
N ASP A 89 24.73 -3.81 -22.59
CA ASP A 89 24.41 -4.56 -23.81
C ASP A 89 23.55 -5.78 -23.53
N ILE A 90 22.81 -6.23 -24.52
CA ILE A 90 22.03 -7.46 -24.51
C ILE A 90 22.57 -8.36 -25.61
N ASP A 91 23.08 -9.54 -25.23
CA ASP A 91 23.68 -10.50 -26.17
C ASP A 91 24.75 -9.86 -27.08
N GLY A 92 25.53 -8.88 -26.54
CA GLY A 92 26.56 -8.15 -27.26
C GLY A 92 26.06 -6.94 -28.09
N HIS A 93 24.79 -6.58 -28.00
CA HIS A 93 24.21 -5.43 -28.69
C HIS A 93 23.89 -4.31 -27.69
N TYR A 94 24.51 -3.16 -27.85
CA TYR A 94 24.25 -1.99 -26.99
C TYR A 94 22.78 -1.59 -26.97
N SER A 95 22.25 -1.27 -25.79
CA SER A 95 20.85 -0.89 -25.61
C SER A 95 20.75 0.34 -24.71
N GLU A 96 20.22 1.44 -25.24
CA GLU A 96 19.86 2.63 -24.47
C GLU A 96 18.52 2.47 -23.74
N LYS A 97 17.68 1.53 -24.19
CA LYS A 97 16.31 1.33 -23.68
C LYS A 97 16.26 0.85 -22.23
N LEU A 98 17.31 0.20 -21.75
CA LEU A 98 17.37 -0.32 -20.40
C LEU A 98 17.81 0.72 -19.37
N SER A 99 18.04 1.95 -19.81
CA SER A 99 18.47 3.03 -18.95
C SER A 99 17.86 4.38 -19.36
N ASP A 100 16.72 4.40 -20.04
CA ASP A 100 16.11 5.62 -20.54
C ASP A 100 15.09 6.26 -19.56
N ASP A 101 14.85 5.62 -18.43
CA ASP A 101 13.89 6.05 -17.40
C ASP A 101 12.45 6.10 -17.93
N ASN A 102 12.12 5.15 -18.80
CA ASN A 102 10.84 5.09 -19.47
C ASN A 102 10.29 3.66 -19.51
N HIS A 103 9.45 3.31 -18.56
CA HIS A 103 8.85 1.97 -18.45
C HIS A 103 7.95 1.59 -19.64
N TYR A 104 7.70 2.50 -20.61
CA TYR A 104 7.02 2.18 -21.88
C TYR A 104 7.96 1.58 -22.90
N THR A 105 9.27 1.88 -22.83
CA THR A 105 10.27 1.22 -23.66
C THR A 105 10.63 -0.11 -23.02
N LYS A 106 10.58 -1.16 -23.83
CA LYS A 106 10.71 -2.54 -23.32
C LYS A 106 11.63 -3.35 -24.20
N TYR A 107 12.25 -4.34 -23.62
CA TYR A 107 13.03 -5.32 -24.34
C TYR A 107 12.60 -6.74 -23.95
N THR A 108 12.28 -7.56 -24.96
CA THR A 108 11.97 -8.97 -24.74
C THR A 108 13.27 -9.76 -24.70
N LEU A 109 13.54 -10.35 -23.55
CA LEU A 109 14.65 -11.26 -23.31
C LEU A 109 14.18 -12.69 -23.56
N ASN A 110 14.88 -13.42 -24.36
CA ASN A 110 14.61 -14.84 -24.59
C ASN A 110 15.35 -15.70 -23.56
N LYS A 111 14.93 -16.95 -23.43
CA LYS A 111 15.71 -17.94 -22.70
C LYS A 111 17.15 -17.98 -23.22
N GLY A 112 18.12 -17.84 -22.33
CA GLY A 112 19.55 -17.77 -22.62
C GLY A 112 20.08 -16.37 -22.93
N SER A 113 19.23 -15.34 -22.98
CA SER A 113 19.70 -13.96 -23.13
C SER A 113 20.50 -13.50 -21.91
N VAL A 114 21.52 -12.69 -22.18
CA VAL A 114 22.42 -12.11 -21.17
C VAL A 114 22.45 -10.60 -21.34
N ILE A 115 22.16 -9.88 -20.26
CA ILE A 115 22.41 -8.44 -20.16
C ILE A 115 23.78 -8.27 -19.50
N ASN A 116 24.73 -7.63 -20.19
CA ASN A 116 26.02 -7.28 -19.63
C ASN A 116 26.06 -5.81 -19.23
N ILE A 117 26.60 -5.55 -18.03
CA ILE A 117 26.72 -4.23 -17.45
C ILE A 117 28.19 -3.99 -17.15
N SER A 118 28.76 -2.89 -17.62
CA SER A 118 30.14 -2.50 -17.38
C SER A 118 30.24 -1.03 -16.96
N ALA A 119 30.93 -0.77 -15.85
CA ALA A 119 31.08 0.55 -15.24
C ALA A 119 32.54 0.91 -15.00
N SER A 120 32.83 2.23 -14.96
CA SER A 120 34.11 2.74 -14.45
C SER A 120 34.17 2.73 -12.93
N GLU A 121 33.01 2.89 -12.30
CA GLU A 121 32.82 2.91 -10.86
C GLU A 121 32.41 1.52 -10.32
N GLN A 122 32.37 1.35 -9.01
CA GLN A 122 31.97 0.11 -8.37
C GLN A 122 30.43 0.02 -8.32
N ILE A 123 29.85 -0.97 -8.95
CA ILE A 123 28.46 -1.35 -8.86
C ILE A 123 28.29 -2.07 -7.52
N HIS A 124 27.37 -1.59 -6.68
CA HIS A 124 27.04 -2.22 -5.40
C HIS A 124 25.65 -2.85 -5.41
N SER A 125 24.69 -2.23 -6.11
CA SER A 125 23.33 -2.75 -6.20
C SER A 125 22.68 -2.40 -7.52
N LEU A 126 21.64 -3.15 -7.84
CA LEU A 126 20.79 -2.97 -9.01
C LEU A 126 19.32 -2.88 -8.58
N TYR A 127 18.59 -2.00 -9.25
CA TYR A 127 17.13 -1.96 -9.18
C TYR A 127 16.57 -2.20 -10.58
N ILE A 128 15.78 -3.26 -10.73
CA ILE A 128 15.34 -3.76 -12.02
C ILE A 128 13.81 -3.63 -12.10
N VAL A 129 13.35 -3.07 -13.21
CA VAL A 129 11.92 -2.91 -13.51
C VAL A 129 11.55 -3.85 -14.64
N TRP A 130 10.68 -4.81 -14.35
CA TRP A 130 10.15 -5.79 -15.27
C TRP A 130 8.73 -5.38 -15.71
N ASP A 131 8.37 -5.62 -16.95
CA ASP A 131 7.00 -5.40 -17.45
C ASP A 131 5.97 -6.34 -16.80
N ARG A 132 6.41 -7.56 -16.53
CA ARG A 132 5.64 -8.64 -15.89
C ARG A 132 6.55 -9.46 -15.01
N ILE A 133 5.97 -10.29 -14.18
CA ILE A 133 6.72 -11.22 -13.33
C ILE A 133 7.72 -12.01 -14.20
N PRO A 134 9.05 -11.86 -13.95
CA PRO A 134 10.07 -12.36 -14.86
C PRO A 134 10.30 -13.86 -14.74
N GLY A 135 9.83 -14.52 -13.67
CA GLY A 135 10.34 -15.81 -13.26
C GLY A 135 11.78 -15.73 -12.74
N GLU A 136 12.41 -16.86 -12.44
CA GLU A 136 13.78 -16.86 -11.90
C GLU A 136 14.81 -16.45 -12.95
N TRP A 137 15.76 -15.61 -12.53
CA TRP A 137 16.90 -15.12 -13.28
C TRP A 137 18.15 -15.06 -12.38
N THR A 138 19.32 -14.90 -12.94
CA THR A 138 20.57 -14.90 -12.18
C THR A 138 21.36 -13.62 -12.44
N LEU A 139 21.73 -12.90 -11.34
CA LEU A 139 22.74 -11.86 -11.36
C LEU A 139 24.10 -12.48 -11.10
N ILE A 140 25.08 -12.18 -11.93
CA ILE A 140 26.48 -12.61 -11.76
C ILE A 140 27.38 -11.38 -11.68
N ALA A 141 28.15 -11.27 -10.59
CA ALA A 141 29.13 -10.22 -10.43
C ALA A 141 30.37 -10.81 -9.73
N ASN A 142 31.55 -10.62 -10.29
CA ASN A 142 32.76 -11.35 -9.88
C ASN A 142 32.48 -12.88 -9.90
N ASP A 143 32.69 -13.57 -8.77
CA ASP A 143 32.38 -15.00 -8.60
C ASP A 143 31.05 -15.24 -7.86
N GLU A 144 30.32 -14.15 -7.55
CA GLU A 144 29.05 -14.19 -6.85
C GLU A 144 27.89 -14.45 -7.83
N LYS A 145 26.93 -15.29 -7.41
CA LYS A 145 25.68 -15.54 -8.12
C LYS A 145 24.50 -15.31 -7.18
N VAL A 146 23.63 -14.38 -7.55
CA VAL A 146 22.39 -14.07 -6.83
C VAL A 146 21.21 -14.43 -7.70
N THR A 147 20.22 -15.15 -7.17
CA THR A 147 19.01 -15.49 -7.91
C THR A 147 17.92 -14.46 -7.59
N GLY A 148 17.46 -13.75 -8.64
CA GLY A 148 16.29 -12.88 -8.60
C GLY A 148 15.02 -13.56 -9.14
N GLY A 149 13.89 -12.84 -9.12
CA GLY A 149 12.60 -13.29 -9.63
C GLY A 149 11.84 -14.29 -8.78
N LYS A 150 12.40 -14.74 -7.66
CA LYS A 150 11.77 -15.73 -6.76
C LYS A 150 10.52 -15.23 -6.07
N ASN A 151 10.49 -13.93 -5.78
CA ASN A 151 9.41 -13.29 -5.03
C ASN A 151 8.22 -12.89 -5.92
N GLY A 152 8.37 -12.98 -7.24
CA GLY A 152 7.34 -12.56 -8.18
C GLY A 152 7.17 -11.04 -8.29
N PHE A 153 8.18 -10.26 -7.90
CA PHE A 153 8.15 -8.80 -7.96
C PHE A 153 8.47 -8.31 -9.38
N ILE A 154 7.76 -7.26 -9.81
CA ILE A 154 8.10 -6.58 -11.07
C ILE A 154 9.06 -5.40 -10.85
N HIS A 155 9.24 -4.96 -9.61
CA HIS A 155 10.27 -4.03 -9.17
C HIS A 155 11.16 -4.77 -8.18
N GLU A 156 12.40 -5.09 -8.58
CA GLU A 156 13.32 -5.87 -7.76
C GLU A 156 14.60 -5.09 -7.46
N TYR A 157 14.92 -4.98 -6.19
CA TYR A 157 16.21 -4.48 -5.72
C TYR A 157 17.09 -5.63 -5.31
N ILE A 158 18.37 -5.62 -5.77
CA ILE A 158 19.35 -6.63 -5.40
C ILE A 158 20.67 -5.95 -5.05
N GLU A 159 21.19 -6.26 -3.87
CA GLU A 159 22.48 -5.83 -3.36
C GLU A 159 23.53 -6.92 -3.60
N LEU A 160 24.74 -6.52 -4.01
CA LEU A 160 25.90 -7.41 -4.14
C LEU A 160 26.64 -7.48 -2.81
N SER A 161 27.05 -8.67 -2.40
CA SER A 161 27.88 -8.83 -1.22
C SER A 161 29.25 -8.15 -1.40
N ASN A 162 29.73 -8.10 -2.64
CA ASN A 162 30.98 -7.43 -3.00
C ASN A 162 30.78 -6.59 -4.26
N SER A 163 31.08 -5.30 -4.15
CA SER A 163 31.00 -4.39 -5.29
C SER A 163 31.86 -4.84 -6.47
N SER A 164 31.38 -4.59 -7.69
CA SER A 164 32.04 -5.02 -8.93
C SER A 164 31.97 -3.91 -9.99
N LYS A 165 32.90 -3.91 -10.94
CA LYS A 165 32.81 -3.06 -12.12
C LYS A 165 32.06 -3.71 -13.28
N ARG A 166 31.67 -4.96 -13.12
CA ARG A 166 30.94 -5.73 -14.13
C ARG A 166 29.89 -6.58 -13.45
N ALA A 167 28.71 -6.63 -14.07
CA ALA A 167 27.65 -7.53 -13.70
C ALA A 167 26.98 -8.09 -14.95
N SER A 168 26.36 -9.24 -14.85
CA SER A 168 25.48 -9.77 -15.90
C SER A 168 24.19 -10.32 -15.32
N ILE A 169 23.09 -10.14 -16.05
CA ILE A 169 21.78 -10.71 -15.74
C ILE A 169 21.52 -11.80 -16.77
N GLU A 170 21.32 -13.04 -16.32
CA GLU A 170 21.13 -14.20 -17.18
C GLU A 170 19.72 -14.81 -17.00
N LEU A 171 19.00 -15.01 -18.11
CA LEU A 171 17.74 -15.75 -18.16
C LEU A 171 17.99 -17.20 -18.57
N THR A 172 18.11 -18.11 -17.60
CA THR A 172 18.50 -19.49 -17.88
C THR A 172 17.33 -20.37 -18.30
N ASN A 173 16.14 -20.18 -17.76
CA ASN A 173 15.01 -21.11 -17.89
C ASN A 173 13.76 -20.56 -18.59
N ASN A 174 13.59 -19.26 -18.65
CA ASN A 174 12.40 -18.56 -19.12
C ASN A 174 12.74 -17.41 -20.06
N SER A 175 11.71 -16.77 -20.61
CA SER A 175 11.80 -15.47 -21.24
C SER A 175 11.17 -14.42 -20.30
N ALA A 176 11.59 -13.18 -20.41
CA ALA A 176 11.04 -12.06 -19.63
C ALA A 176 11.00 -10.78 -20.48
N ILE A 177 10.23 -9.79 -20.02
CA ILE A 177 10.20 -8.46 -20.62
C ILE A 177 10.70 -7.48 -19.56
N ILE A 178 11.79 -6.79 -19.89
CA ILE A 178 12.43 -5.82 -19.01
C ILE A 178 12.17 -4.40 -19.51
N CYS A 179 11.93 -3.47 -18.58
CA CYS A 179 11.77 -2.04 -18.86
C CYS A 179 13.09 -1.30 -18.61
N ASP A 180 13.56 -1.25 -17.36
CA ASP A 180 14.73 -0.49 -16.95
C ASP A 180 15.63 -1.26 -15.97
N VAL A 181 16.89 -0.86 -15.92
CA VAL A 181 17.87 -1.27 -14.92
C VAL A 181 18.55 -0.03 -14.37
N TYR A 182 18.44 0.21 -13.07
CA TYR A 182 19.15 1.27 -12.37
C TYR A 182 20.31 0.67 -11.59
N ILE A 183 21.43 1.40 -11.53
CA ILE A 183 22.69 0.90 -10.99
C ILE A 183 23.25 1.90 -9.99
N PHE A 184 23.59 1.40 -8.79
CA PHE A 184 24.00 2.25 -7.68
C PHE A 184 25.38 1.84 -7.14
N THR A 185 26.11 2.86 -6.64
CA THR A 185 27.27 2.67 -5.80
C THR A 185 26.87 2.29 -4.36
N TYR A 186 27.82 1.94 -3.52
CA TYR A 186 27.59 1.71 -2.09
C TYR A 186 27.06 2.98 -1.40
N GLY A 187 26.05 2.83 -0.55
CA GLY A 187 25.52 3.91 0.27
C GLY A 187 24.01 3.82 0.54
N ASN A 188 23.46 4.89 1.12
CA ASN A 188 22.01 5.04 1.34
C ASN A 188 21.30 5.26 0.01
N LEU A 189 20.34 4.43 -0.30
CA LEU A 189 19.60 4.52 -1.57
C LEU A 189 18.73 5.78 -1.65
N PRO A 190 18.53 6.32 -2.85
CA PRO A 190 17.49 7.31 -3.09
C PRO A 190 16.11 6.79 -2.68
N LYS A 191 15.27 7.63 -2.08
CA LYS A 191 13.96 7.24 -1.56
C LYS A 191 12.99 6.65 -2.59
N TRP A 192 13.21 6.89 -3.88
CA TRP A 192 12.38 6.35 -4.95
C TRP A 192 12.70 4.90 -5.32
N VAL A 193 13.83 4.37 -4.87
CA VAL A 193 14.20 2.95 -5.08
C VAL A 193 13.36 2.09 -4.15
N GLN A 194 12.58 1.20 -4.75
CA GLN A 194 11.63 0.37 -4.03
C GLN A 194 12.30 -0.94 -3.59
N THR A 195 12.48 -1.09 -2.30
CA THR A 195 13.06 -2.28 -1.67
C THR A 195 11.94 -3.08 -1.00
N TRP A 196 11.12 -3.74 -1.80
CA TRP A 196 9.92 -4.44 -1.35
C TRP A 196 10.25 -5.63 -0.44
N ASP A 197 9.54 -5.69 0.66
CA ASP A 197 9.43 -6.88 1.51
C ASP A 197 8.38 -7.85 0.95
N MET A 198 8.47 -9.12 1.35
CA MET A 198 7.40 -10.08 1.10
C MET A 198 6.10 -9.62 1.77
N PRO A 199 4.92 -10.01 1.23
CA PRO A 199 3.66 -9.84 1.93
C PRO A 199 3.76 -10.38 3.36
N TYR A 200 3.09 -9.73 4.30
CA TYR A 200 3.10 -10.16 5.69
C TYR A 200 2.62 -11.60 5.85
N GLU A 201 3.11 -12.30 6.87
CA GLU A 201 2.54 -13.60 7.25
C GLU A 201 1.24 -13.40 8.01
N ASP A 202 1.18 -12.33 8.81
CA ASP A 202 -0.01 -11.83 9.48
C ASP A 202 -0.03 -10.29 9.40
N ALA A 203 -1.20 -9.66 9.29
CA ALA A 203 -1.35 -8.23 9.14
C ALA A 203 -2.30 -7.65 10.20
N ASP A 204 -2.01 -6.44 10.68
CA ASP A 204 -2.91 -5.72 11.58
C ASP A 204 -4.14 -5.21 10.84
N MET A 205 -3.94 -4.77 9.57
CA MET A 205 -4.99 -4.28 8.69
C MET A 205 -4.87 -4.92 7.30
N LEU A 206 -5.99 -5.39 6.76
CA LEU A 206 -6.14 -5.71 5.34
C LEU A 206 -6.95 -4.61 4.66
N LEU A 207 -6.36 -3.95 3.67
CA LEU A 207 -7.01 -2.97 2.84
C LEU A 207 -7.30 -3.61 1.48
N LEU A 208 -8.60 -3.85 1.18
CA LEU A 208 -9.00 -4.54 -0.04
C LEU A 208 -9.58 -3.56 -1.05
N SER A 209 -8.74 -3.15 -1.99
CA SER A 209 -9.08 -2.29 -3.12
C SER A 209 -9.65 -3.10 -4.29
N THR A 210 -10.35 -2.45 -5.21
CA THR A 210 -10.79 -3.09 -6.47
C THR A 210 -9.77 -2.86 -7.56
N HIS A 211 -9.50 -1.60 -7.91
CA HIS A 211 -8.55 -1.21 -8.96
C HIS A 211 -7.33 -0.52 -8.35
N ALA A 212 -6.27 -0.46 -9.10
CA ALA A 212 -5.09 0.34 -8.77
C ALA A 212 -5.43 1.83 -8.95
N ASP A 213 -5.47 2.59 -7.88
CA ASP A 213 -5.80 3.99 -7.61
C ASP A 213 -6.92 4.18 -6.58
N ASP A 214 -7.86 3.25 -6.47
CA ASP A 214 -8.98 3.30 -5.52
C ASP A 214 -8.49 3.42 -4.07
N GLU A 215 -7.38 2.77 -3.72
CA GLU A 215 -6.79 2.78 -2.38
C GLU A 215 -6.41 4.19 -1.92
N HIS A 216 -6.04 5.05 -2.85
CA HIS A 216 -5.76 6.46 -2.59
C HIS A 216 -7.01 7.31 -2.64
N LEU A 217 -7.88 7.07 -3.64
CA LEU A 217 -9.08 7.86 -3.90
C LEU A 217 -10.10 7.74 -2.78
N TYR A 218 -10.31 6.52 -2.27
CA TYR A 218 -11.44 6.21 -1.39
C TYR A 218 -11.02 5.86 0.03
N PHE A 219 -9.83 5.30 0.22
CA PHE A 219 -9.35 4.95 1.56
C PHE A 219 -8.39 5.99 2.15
N GLY A 220 -8.00 6.99 1.34
CA GLY A 220 -7.33 8.21 1.77
C GLY A 220 -6.09 7.97 2.62
N GLY A 221 -6.14 8.49 3.84
CA GLY A 221 -5.02 8.45 4.77
C GLY A 221 -4.76 7.12 5.47
N MET A 222 -5.52 6.03 5.19
CA MET A 222 -5.34 4.74 5.89
C MET A 222 -3.90 4.23 5.78
N MET A 223 -3.35 4.16 4.58
CA MET A 223 -1.99 3.65 4.35
C MET A 223 -0.91 4.57 4.94
N PRO A 224 -0.84 5.87 4.58
CA PRO A 224 0.23 6.72 5.09
C PRO A 224 0.18 6.92 6.61
N TYR A 225 -1.02 6.91 7.21
CA TYR A 225 -1.16 7.09 8.65
C TYR A 225 -0.85 5.80 9.41
N TYR A 226 -1.59 4.72 9.17
CA TYR A 226 -1.41 3.49 9.92
C TYR A 226 -0.12 2.75 9.54
N GLY A 227 0.12 2.53 8.26
CA GLY A 227 1.31 1.81 7.81
C GLY A 227 2.56 2.70 7.83
N GLY A 228 2.52 3.82 7.13
CA GLY A 228 3.67 4.70 6.97
C GLY A 228 4.14 5.33 8.28
N GLU A 229 3.26 6.05 8.98
CA GLU A 229 3.62 6.80 10.20
C GLU A 229 3.65 5.92 11.44
N LEU A 230 2.58 5.17 11.71
CA LEU A 230 2.44 4.41 12.95
C LEU A 230 3.14 3.04 12.90
N GLY A 231 3.43 2.52 11.71
CA GLY A 231 4.15 1.25 11.53
C GLY A 231 3.31 0.00 11.76
N TYR A 232 1.97 0.11 11.65
CA TYR A 232 1.11 -1.06 11.60
C TYR A 232 1.37 -1.89 10.33
N LYS A 233 1.20 -3.20 10.42
CA LYS A 233 1.30 -4.10 9.28
C LYS A 233 0.05 -3.96 8.40
N VAL A 234 0.06 -3.01 7.49
CA VAL A 234 -1.03 -2.79 6.53
C VAL A 234 -0.75 -3.58 5.26
N GLN A 235 -1.48 -4.67 5.04
CA GLN A 235 -1.43 -5.44 3.80
C GLN A 235 -2.45 -4.88 2.82
N VAL A 236 -1.99 -4.46 1.64
CA VAL A 236 -2.88 -4.03 0.56
C VAL A 236 -3.12 -5.18 -0.40
N ALA A 237 -4.37 -5.38 -0.79
CA ALA A 237 -4.77 -6.35 -1.79
C ALA A 237 -5.72 -5.74 -2.81
N TYR A 238 -5.67 -6.22 -4.04
CA TYR A 238 -6.49 -5.75 -5.16
C TYR A 238 -7.32 -6.91 -5.71
N LEU A 239 -8.59 -6.64 -6.03
CA LEU A 239 -9.45 -7.65 -6.65
C LEU A 239 -9.01 -7.94 -8.08
N VAL A 240 -8.77 -6.89 -8.87
CA VAL A 240 -8.42 -7.02 -10.28
C VAL A 240 -6.93 -6.74 -10.52
N ASN A 241 -6.41 -7.30 -11.61
CA ASN A 241 -5.10 -6.97 -12.15
C ASN A 241 -5.22 -5.97 -13.30
N HIS A 242 -4.08 -5.40 -13.70
CA HIS A 242 -3.98 -4.47 -14.83
C HIS A 242 -2.92 -4.91 -15.83
N TRP A 243 -2.70 -6.23 -15.98
CA TRP A 243 -1.65 -6.73 -16.85
C TRP A 243 -1.81 -6.37 -18.32
N ASN A 244 -3.01 -5.97 -18.74
CA ASN A 244 -3.29 -5.51 -20.10
C ASN A 244 -2.96 -4.04 -20.32
N GLU A 245 -2.69 -3.28 -19.23
CA GLU A 245 -2.29 -1.87 -19.26
C GLU A 245 -0.84 -1.72 -18.77
N PRO A 246 0.11 -1.46 -19.67
CA PRO A 246 1.53 -1.67 -19.39
C PRO A 246 2.14 -0.77 -18.32
N TYR A 247 1.47 0.29 -17.91
CA TYR A 247 1.95 1.25 -16.91
C TYR A 247 1.24 1.13 -15.56
N ARG A 248 -0.01 0.69 -15.52
CA ARG A 248 -0.78 0.64 -14.27
C ARG A 248 -0.15 -0.21 -13.17
N PRO A 249 0.47 -1.38 -13.44
CA PRO A 249 1.18 -2.11 -12.40
C PRO A 249 2.35 -1.34 -11.79
N HIS A 250 3.06 -0.52 -12.59
CA HIS A 250 4.14 0.33 -12.09
C HIS A 250 3.60 1.54 -11.31
N GLU A 251 2.52 2.16 -11.78
CA GLU A 251 1.83 3.26 -11.09
C GLU A 251 1.33 2.83 -9.72
N LEU A 252 0.75 1.62 -9.61
CA LEU A 252 0.31 0.99 -8.36
C LEU A 252 1.47 0.89 -7.36
N LEU A 253 2.60 0.28 -7.77
CA LEU A 253 3.76 0.12 -6.90
C LEU A 253 4.37 1.47 -6.50
N ASN A 254 4.44 2.43 -7.43
CA ASN A 254 4.91 3.78 -7.15
C ASN A 254 4.00 4.51 -6.15
N GLY A 255 2.68 4.37 -6.28
CA GLY A 255 1.70 4.95 -5.36
C GLY A 255 1.86 4.40 -3.95
N LEU A 256 1.87 3.07 -3.82
CA LEU A 256 2.04 2.39 -2.53
C LEU A 256 3.37 2.75 -1.86
N TRP A 257 4.47 2.73 -2.61
CA TRP A 257 5.79 3.11 -2.09
C TRP A 257 5.83 4.55 -1.61
N THR A 258 5.20 5.46 -2.36
CA THR A 258 5.11 6.89 -2.01
C THR A 258 4.43 7.12 -0.66
N VAL A 259 3.43 6.33 -0.33
CA VAL A 259 2.70 6.44 0.94
C VAL A 259 3.27 5.55 2.06
N GLY A 260 4.46 4.98 1.86
CA GLY A 260 5.22 4.29 2.89
C GLY A 260 4.88 2.80 3.06
N MET A 261 4.23 2.18 2.07
CA MET A 261 4.03 0.72 2.07
C MET A 261 5.32 0.04 1.61
N THR A 262 5.79 -0.92 2.38
CA THR A 262 7.00 -1.72 2.08
C THR A 262 6.69 -3.18 1.79
N ALA A 263 5.58 -3.72 2.30
CA ALA A 263 5.13 -5.07 1.97
C ALA A 263 4.51 -5.09 0.56
N TYR A 264 4.97 -6.02 -0.28
CA TYR A 264 4.47 -6.14 -1.66
C TYR A 264 2.96 -6.43 -1.66
N PRO A 265 2.17 -5.76 -2.52
CA PRO A 265 0.72 -5.95 -2.56
C PRO A 265 0.33 -7.33 -3.10
N ILE A 266 -0.87 -7.79 -2.74
CA ILE A 266 -1.49 -8.95 -3.36
C ILE A 266 -2.35 -8.47 -4.53
N ILE A 267 -2.10 -9.00 -5.71
CA ILE A 267 -2.85 -8.67 -6.94
C ILE A 267 -3.73 -9.88 -7.28
N GLY A 268 -5.04 -9.67 -7.34
CA GLY A 268 -5.99 -10.70 -7.79
C GLY A 268 -5.79 -11.08 -9.26
N GLU A 269 -6.35 -12.20 -9.66
CA GLU A 269 -6.19 -12.71 -11.03
C GLU A 269 -7.33 -12.27 -11.97
N PHE A 270 -8.30 -11.50 -11.48
CA PHE A 270 -9.41 -11.02 -12.30
C PHE A 270 -8.95 -9.88 -13.21
N ASP A 271 -9.36 -9.92 -14.48
CA ASP A 271 -9.10 -8.82 -15.41
C ASP A 271 -9.94 -7.59 -15.06
N ASP A 272 -9.39 -6.39 -15.27
CA ASP A 272 -10.13 -5.14 -15.10
C ASP A 272 -11.15 -4.96 -16.22
N LEU A 273 -12.44 -5.16 -15.89
CA LEU A 273 -13.57 -5.04 -16.82
C LEU A 273 -14.64 -4.13 -16.22
N TYR A 274 -15.03 -3.10 -16.96
CA TYR A 274 -16.07 -2.19 -16.51
C TYR A 274 -17.42 -2.87 -16.26
N SER A 275 -18.04 -2.56 -15.14
CA SER A 275 -19.34 -3.05 -14.74
C SER A 275 -20.25 -1.92 -14.22
N PRO A 276 -21.43 -1.71 -14.81
CA PRO A 276 -22.35 -0.65 -14.41
C PRO A 276 -23.26 -1.00 -13.22
N SER A 277 -23.20 -2.23 -12.70
CA SER A 277 -24.03 -2.67 -11.57
C SER A 277 -23.50 -3.95 -10.94
N LEU A 278 -23.93 -4.24 -9.71
CA LEU A 278 -23.61 -5.48 -9.00
C LEU A 278 -24.01 -6.73 -9.79
N GLU A 279 -25.21 -6.73 -10.36
CA GLU A 279 -25.70 -7.89 -11.13
C GLU A 279 -24.89 -8.12 -12.40
N HIS A 280 -24.43 -7.06 -13.05
CA HIS A 280 -23.52 -7.18 -14.19
C HIS A 280 -22.14 -7.66 -13.74
N ALA A 281 -21.62 -7.14 -12.64
CA ALA A 281 -20.32 -7.58 -12.08
C ALA A 281 -20.32 -9.08 -11.79
N LYS A 282 -21.38 -9.63 -11.21
CA LYS A 282 -21.54 -11.07 -10.96
C LYS A 282 -21.52 -11.93 -12.24
N THR A 283 -21.80 -11.36 -13.41
CA THR A 283 -21.69 -12.08 -14.70
C THR A 283 -20.27 -12.10 -15.24
N ILE A 284 -19.43 -11.13 -14.82
CA ILE A 284 -18.03 -11.00 -15.21
C ILE A 284 -17.13 -11.75 -14.22
N TYR A 285 -17.39 -11.54 -12.95
CA TYR A 285 -16.66 -12.09 -11.82
C TYR A 285 -17.60 -13.02 -11.04
N PRO A 286 -17.54 -14.34 -11.21
CA PRO A 286 -18.37 -15.26 -10.43
C PRO A 286 -18.18 -15.02 -8.93
N LEU A 287 -19.30 -14.83 -8.23
CA LEU A 287 -19.26 -14.49 -6.79
C LEU A 287 -18.47 -15.52 -5.97
N GLU A 288 -18.57 -16.79 -6.35
CA GLU A 288 -17.86 -17.87 -5.65
C GLU A 288 -16.35 -17.74 -5.76
N ASP A 289 -15.84 -17.34 -6.94
CA ASP A 289 -14.40 -17.13 -7.16
C ASP A 289 -13.89 -15.89 -6.39
N VAL A 290 -14.71 -14.82 -6.34
CA VAL A 290 -14.42 -13.62 -5.55
C VAL A 290 -14.38 -13.97 -4.05
N LEU A 291 -15.32 -14.78 -3.59
CA LEU A 291 -15.37 -15.22 -2.18
C LEU A 291 -14.20 -16.14 -1.83
N ASP A 292 -13.80 -17.06 -2.72
CA ASP A 292 -12.63 -17.91 -2.51
C ASP A 292 -11.37 -17.05 -2.30
N TYR A 293 -11.17 -16.08 -3.19
CA TYR A 293 -10.06 -15.12 -3.07
C TYR A 293 -10.11 -14.32 -1.76
N GLN A 294 -11.26 -13.74 -1.41
CA GLN A 294 -11.38 -12.91 -0.21
C GLN A 294 -11.25 -13.71 1.09
N VAL A 295 -11.84 -14.92 1.14
CA VAL A 295 -11.71 -15.82 2.29
C VAL A 295 -10.26 -16.27 2.47
N GLU A 296 -9.55 -16.59 1.36
CA GLU A 296 -8.13 -16.92 1.43
C GLU A 296 -7.31 -15.76 2.00
N LEU A 297 -7.55 -14.52 1.55
CA LEU A 297 -6.87 -13.33 2.09
C LEU A 297 -7.08 -13.17 3.60
N LEU A 298 -8.34 -13.29 4.07
CA LEU A 298 -8.67 -13.15 5.48
C LEU A 298 -7.99 -14.22 6.35
N ARG A 299 -8.00 -15.47 5.91
CA ARG A 299 -7.35 -16.58 6.61
C ARG A 299 -5.84 -16.50 6.59
N ARG A 300 -5.27 -16.06 5.47
CA ARG A 300 -3.83 -15.91 5.27
C ARG A 300 -3.25 -14.81 6.15
N PHE A 301 -3.86 -13.63 6.10
CA PHE A 301 -3.31 -12.44 6.76
C PHE A 301 -3.85 -12.21 8.18
N LYS A 302 -4.94 -12.86 8.56
CA LYS A 302 -5.55 -12.77 9.89
C LYS A 302 -5.68 -11.34 10.43
N PRO A 303 -6.25 -10.39 9.63
CA PRO A 303 -6.29 -8.99 10.00
C PRO A 303 -7.26 -8.72 11.14
N GLU A 304 -6.89 -7.86 12.08
CA GLU A 304 -7.79 -7.33 13.12
C GLU A 304 -8.83 -6.39 12.51
N VAL A 305 -8.40 -5.60 11.51
CA VAL A 305 -9.25 -4.62 10.83
C VAL A 305 -9.20 -4.86 9.33
N VAL A 306 -10.37 -4.88 8.73
CA VAL A 306 -10.51 -4.92 7.26
C VAL A 306 -11.20 -3.66 6.76
N ILE A 307 -10.66 -3.07 5.71
CA ILE A 307 -11.20 -1.88 5.04
C ILE A 307 -11.63 -2.28 3.62
N GLY A 308 -12.86 -1.93 3.25
CA GLY A 308 -13.42 -2.20 1.92
C GLY A 308 -14.22 -1.03 1.35
N HIS A 309 -14.67 -1.21 0.10
CA HIS A 309 -15.45 -0.24 -0.66
C HIS A 309 -16.87 0.00 -0.14
N ASP A 310 -17.54 1.02 -0.70
CA ASP A 310 -18.98 1.26 -0.51
C ASP A 310 -19.82 0.12 -1.14
N LEU A 311 -20.80 -0.37 -0.41
CA LEU A 311 -21.78 -1.35 -0.92
C LEU A 311 -22.56 -0.85 -2.14
N LYS A 312 -22.68 0.46 -2.33
CA LYS A 312 -23.28 1.08 -3.51
C LYS A 312 -22.27 1.29 -4.64
N GLY A 313 -21.01 0.99 -4.39
CA GLY A 313 -19.89 1.27 -5.27
C GLY A 313 -19.70 2.77 -5.47
N GLU A 314 -18.50 3.27 -5.23
CA GLU A 314 -18.19 4.65 -5.53
C GLU A 314 -18.55 4.93 -6.98
N TYR A 315 -19.31 5.99 -7.24
CA TYR A 315 -19.90 6.34 -8.55
C TYR A 315 -20.73 5.22 -9.23
N GLY A 316 -21.19 4.20 -8.49
CA GLY A 316 -22.03 3.12 -9.02
C GLY A 316 -21.26 2.03 -9.77
N HIS A 317 -19.95 1.89 -9.56
CA HIS A 317 -19.14 0.86 -10.20
C HIS A 317 -19.45 -0.53 -9.66
N GLY A 318 -19.89 -1.43 -10.55
CA GLY A 318 -20.36 -2.76 -10.15
C GLY A 318 -19.28 -3.66 -9.55
N ALA A 319 -18.00 -3.53 -9.97
CA ALA A 319 -16.91 -4.29 -9.39
C ALA A 319 -16.64 -3.85 -7.94
N HIS A 320 -16.73 -2.54 -7.61
CA HIS A 320 -16.64 -2.07 -6.22
C HIS A 320 -17.79 -2.63 -5.37
N MET A 321 -19.03 -2.61 -5.92
CA MET A 321 -20.19 -3.21 -5.26
C MET A 321 -19.96 -4.69 -4.97
N LEU A 322 -19.42 -5.43 -5.93
CA LEU A 322 -19.18 -6.87 -5.79
C LEU A 322 -18.07 -7.15 -4.78
N ASN A 323 -17.00 -6.38 -4.83
CA ASN A 323 -15.88 -6.49 -3.88
C ASN A 323 -16.37 -6.24 -2.44
N ALA A 324 -17.11 -5.14 -2.21
CA ALA A 324 -17.69 -4.83 -0.91
C ALA A 324 -18.72 -5.87 -0.46
N TYR A 325 -19.63 -6.28 -1.34
CA TYR A 325 -20.65 -7.30 -1.04
C TYR A 325 -20.01 -8.66 -0.71
N GLY A 326 -19.04 -9.09 -1.51
CA GLY A 326 -18.30 -10.33 -1.25
C GLY A 326 -17.62 -10.28 0.11
N LEU A 327 -16.98 -9.16 0.45
CA LEU A 327 -16.26 -8.99 1.71
C LEU A 327 -17.19 -9.13 2.93
N THR A 328 -18.46 -8.67 2.84
CA THR A 328 -19.44 -8.86 3.93
C THR A 328 -19.76 -10.33 4.22
N LEU A 329 -19.69 -11.19 3.20
CA LEU A 329 -19.86 -12.64 3.33
C LEU A 329 -18.55 -13.34 3.70
N ALA A 330 -17.44 -12.88 3.14
CA ALA A 330 -16.14 -13.50 3.35
C ALA A 330 -15.68 -13.47 4.80
N VAL A 331 -15.98 -12.38 5.56
CA VAL A 331 -15.65 -12.31 7.00
C VAL A 331 -16.40 -13.35 7.84
N GLU A 332 -17.59 -13.77 7.41
CA GLU A 332 -18.33 -14.86 8.07
C GLU A 332 -17.79 -16.23 7.64
N TYR A 333 -17.50 -16.39 6.34
CA TYR A 333 -17.02 -17.66 5.80
C TYR A 333 -15.56 -17.96 6.20
N ALA A 334 -14.76 -16.96 6.48
CA ALA A 334 -13.40 -17.16 6.98
C ALA A 334 -13.37 -17.81 8.38
N ALA A 335 -14.44 -17.62 9.17
CA ALA A 335 -14.62 -18.24 10.48
C ALA A 335 -15.32 -19.63 10.43
N ASP A 336 -15.79 -20.10 9.27
CA ASP A 336 -16.53 -21.36 9.09
C ASP A 336 -15.62 -22.43 8.46
N ASP A 337 -15.38 -23.52 9.20
CA ASP A 337 -14.54 -24.65 8.78
C ASP A 337 -15.15 -25.50 7.65
N THR A 338 -16.43 -25.30 7.34
CA THR A 338 -17.13 -26.00 6.25
C THR A 338 -17.04 -25.26 4.91
N LYS A 339 -16.52 -24.03 4.91
CA LYS A 339 -16.40 -23.18 3.72
C LYS A 339 -14.95 -23.09 3.25
N TYR A 340 -14.76 -23.06 1.92
CA TYR A 340 -13.44 -22.86 1.30
C TYR A 340 -12.33 -23.70 1.94
N ILE A 341 -12.53 -25.03 1.94
CA ILE A 341 -11.72 -26.02 2.67
C ILE A 341 -10.22 -25.87 2.35
N SER A 342 -9.86 -25.57 1.10
CA SER A 342 -8.46 -25.42 0.66
C SER A 342 -7.72 -24.35 1.48
N SER A 343 -8.31 -23.16 1.62
CA SER A 343 -7.70 -22.08 2.41
C SER A 343 -7.75 -22.38 3.91
N TYR A 344 -8.78 -23.10 4.39
CA TYR A 344 -8.86 -23.55 5.78
C TYR A 344 -7.72 -24.53 6.13
N GLU A 345 -7.50 -25.55 5.29
CA GLU A 345 -6.41 -26.52 5.51
C GLU A 345 -5.03 -25.86 5.50
N LYS A 346 -4.88 -24.79 4.71
CA LYS A 346 -3.59 -24.10 4.53
C LYS A 346 -3.30 -23.10 5.65
N TYR A 347 -4.29 -22.31 6.09
CA TYR A 347 -4.10 -21.16 6.96
C TYR A 347 -4.87 -21.22 8.29
N GLY A 348 -5.81 -22.14 8.43
CA GLY A 348 -6.73 -22.21 9.56
C GLY A 348 -7.91 -21.24 9.42
N LEU A 349 -8.68 -21.11 10.50
CA LEU A 349 -9.81 -20.17 10.57
C LEU A 349 -9.34 -18.79 11.02
N TRP A 350 -10.09 -17.78 10.60
CA TRP A 350 -9.96 -16.44 11.13
C TRP A 350 -11.31 -15.75 11.25
N ASP A 351 -11.64 -15.25 12.43
CA ASP A 351 -12.85 -14.47 12.69
C ASP A 351 -12.46 -13.01 12.87
N THR A 352 -12.47 -12.25 11.76
CA THR A 352 -12.01 -10.87 11.69
C THR A 352 -12.74 -9.99 12.71
N PRO A 353 -12.04 -9.34 13.64
CA PRO A 353 -12.67 -8.54 14.69
C PRO A 353 -13.48 -7.36 14.18
N LYS A 354 -13.00 -6.63 13.15
CA LYS A 354 -13.70 -5.45 12.64
C LYS A 354 -13.64 -5.36 11.11
N LEU A 355 -14.80 -5.05 10.51
CA LEU A 355 -14.93 -4.70 9.09
C LEU A 355 -15.51 -3.31 8.96
N TYR A 356 -14.78 -2.42 8.31
CA TYR A 356 -15.25 -1.10 7.89
C TYR A 356 -15.46 -1.04 6.39
N LEU A 357 -16.52 -0.36 5.98
CA LEU A 357 -16.79 -0.09 4.57
C LEU A 357 -16.84 1.42 4.35
N HIS A 358 -16.21 1.88 3.27
CA HIS A 358 -16.26 3.26 2.84
C HIS A 358 -17.71 3.71 2.63
N LEU A 359 -18.07 4.89 3.12
CA LEU A 359 -19.40 5.50 3.04
C LEU A 359 -20.56 4.66 3.61
N TYR A 360 -20.31 3.56 4.32
CA TYR A 360 -21.38 2.82 4.97
C TYR A 360 -22.06 3.67 6.04
N GLU A 361 -23.40 3.67 6.06
CA GLU A 361 -24.18 4.65 6.82
C GLU A 361 -24.27 4.35 8.33
N GLU A 362 -24.12 3.09 8.72
CA GLU A 362 -24.27 2.69 10.11
C GLU A 362 -22.95 2.78 10.87
N ASN A 363 -23.03 3.12 12.16
CA ASN A 363 -21.86 3.22 13.05
C ASN A 363 -20.70 4.01 12.43
N LYS A 364 -21.01 5.15 11.79
CA LYS A 364 -20.03 5.99 11.09
C LYS A 364 -18.93 6.48 12.00
N ILE A 365 -17.72 6.41 11.46
CA ILE A 365 -16.54 7.09 11.98
C ILE A 365 -16.06 8.13 10.96
N LEU A 366 -15.45 9.21 11.46
CA LEU A 366 -14.82 10.23 10.64
C LEU A 366 -13.33 10.28 10.95
N MET A 367 -12.53 9.83 10.02
CA MET A 367 -11.08 9.84 10.16
C MET A 367 -10.53 11.27 10.01
N ASN A 368 -9.53 11.59 10.80
CA ASN A 368 -8.80 12.86 10.68
C ASN A 368 -7.54 12.65 9.84
N TRP A 369 -7.60 13.01 8.57
CA TRP A 369 -6.45 12.93 7.67
C TRP A 369 -5.63 14.23 7.59
N ASP A 370 -5.97 15.27 8.39
CA ASP A 370 -5.22 16.52 8.49
C ASP A 370 -4.09 16.46 9.54
N ILE A 371 -3.78 15.26 10.04
CA ILE A 371 -2.68 15.03 10.98
C ILE A 371 -1.35 15.12 10.22
N PRO A 372 -0.41 16.00 10.64
CA PRO A 372 0.94 16.02 10.10
C PRO A 372 1.70 14.74 10.48
N LEU A 373 2.39 14.15 9.52
CA LEU A 373 3.14 12.89 9.66
C LEU A 373 4.64 13.21 9.71
N GLU A 374 5.32 12.79 10.78
CA GLU A 374 6.75 13.10 10.99
C GLU A 374 7.63 12.40 9.94
N LYS A 375 7.36 11.13 9.65
CA LYS A 375 8.09 10.35 8.64
C LYS A 375 7.95 10.91 7.23
N PHE A 376 6.91 11.71 6.97
CA PHE A 376 6.65 12.37 5.69
C PHE A 376 6.95 13.88 5.72
N ASN A 377 7.86 14.33 6.60
CA ASN A 377 8.31 15.72 6.71
C ASN A 377 7.16 16.71 7.01
N GLY A 378 6.18 16.29 7.78
CA GLY A 378 5.04 17.13 8.20
C GLY A 378 3.91 17.23 7.16
N LEU A 379 3.97 16.52 6.05
CA LEU A 379 2.80 16.36 5.17
C LEU A 379 1.70 15.60 5.91
N THR A 380 0.46 15.98 5.65
CA THR A 380 -0.69 15.33 6.26
C THR A 380 -0.99 13.97 5.59
N ALA A 381 -1.76 13.11 6.27
CA ALA A 381 -2.19 11.85 5.70
C ALA A 381 -3.01 12.04 4.40
N PHE A 382 -3.80 13.13 4.33
CA PHE A 382 -4.52 13.50 3.12
C PHE A 382 -3.57 13.91 1.99
N GLU A 383 -2.59 14.77 2.26
CA GLU A 383 -1.58 15.19 1.25
C GLU A 383 -0.78 13.99 0.74
N MET A 384 -0.50 13.02 1.62
CA MET A 384 0.18 11.79 1.20
C MET A 384 -0.72 10.92 0.31
N ALA A 385 -2.03 10.80 0.61
CA ALA A 385 -2.96 10.11 -0.27
C ALA A 385 -3.03 10.77 -1.67
N VAL A 386 -3.03 12.11 -1.73
CA VAL A 386 -2.96 12.84 -3.01
C VAL A 386 -1.66 12.53 -3.75
N LYS A 387 -0.52 12.49 -3.06
CA LYS A 387 0.77 12.12 -3.68
C LYS A 387 0.80 10.68 -4.19
N GLY A 388 0.17 9.74 -3.47
CA GLY A 388 0.01 8.37 -3.93
C GLY A 388 -0.81 8.32 -5.22
N TYR A 389 -1.95 9.01 -5.26
CA TYR A 389 -2.77 9.10 -6.46
C TYR A 389 -2.05 9.80 -7.63
N ASP A 390 -1.20 10.79 -7.35
CA ASP A 390 -0.39 11.47 -8.38
C ASP A 390 0.56 10.52 -9.14
N CYS A 391 0.85 9.34 -8.58
CA CYS A 391 1.60 8.30 -9.27
C CYS A 391 0.80 7.60 -10.38
N HIS A 392 -0.55 7.62 -10.30
CA HIS A 392 -1.45 7.00 -11.27
C HIS A 392 -1.73 7.91 -12.47
N LYS A 393 -0.68 8.35 -13.15
CA LYS A 393 -0.73 9.34 -14.25
C LYS A 393 -1.66 8.95 -15.38
N SER A 394 -1.79 7.66 -15.67
CA SER A 394 -2.70 7.14 -16.69
C SER A 394 -4.17 7.42 -16.35
N GLN A 395 -4.50 7.57 -15.05
CA GLN A 395 -5.85 7.80 -14.55
C GLN A 395 -6.23 9.29 -14.48
N HIS A 396 -5.28 10.21 -14.63
CA HIS A 396 -5.55 11.65 -14.64
C HIS A 396 -6.33 12.14 -15.86
N ILE A 397 -6.54 11.30 -16.85
CA ILE A 397 -7.47 11.59 -17.97
C ILE A 397 -8.93 11.62 -17.52
N TRP A 398 -9.24 11.00 -16.38
CA TRP A 398 -10.54 11.03 -15.73
C TRP A 398 -10.60 12.17 -14.70
N SER A 399 -11.78 12.60 -14.33
CA SER A 399 -11.98 13.66 -13.33
C SER A 399 -11.94 13.15 -11.88
N PHE A 400 -11.24 12.05 -11.63
CA PHE A 400 -11.06 11.53 -10.27
C PHE A 400 -10.05 12.35 -9.48
N ALA A 401 -10.25 12.43 -8.19
CA ALA A 401 -9.31 13.05 -7.25
C ALA A 401 -9.58 12.53 -5.84
N VAL A 402 -8.54 12.44 -5.02
CA VAL A 402 -8.71 12.24 -3.57
C VAL A 402 -9.48 13.43 -3.00
N ARG A 403 -10.55 13.16 -2.25
CA ARG A 403 -11.47 14.19 -1.78
C ARG A 403 -11.77 14.04 -0.29
N GLN A 404 -11.85 15.17 0.38
CA GLN A 404 -12.36 15.26 1.75
C GLN A 404 -13.29 16.49 1.91
N GLY A 405 -14.07 16.54 2.98
CA GLY A 405 -15.01 17.61 3.26
C GLY A 405 -16.39 17.35 2.66
N GLU A 406 -16.99 18.35 2.00
CA GLU A 406 -18.34 18.28 1.43
C GLU A 406 -18.38 17.48 0.09
N SER A 407 -17.58 16.43 -0.03
CA SER A 407 -17.53 15.57 -1.23
C SER A 407 -18.45 14.37 -1.09
N GLN A 408 -19.04 13.96 -2.19
CA GLN A 408 -19.83 12.72 -2.26
C GLN A 408 -18.99 11.47 -1.95
N TYR A 409 -17.68 11.52 -2.26
CA TYR A 409 -16.73 10.42 -2.04
C TYR A 409 -15.62 10.89 -1.09
N ASP A 410 -16.04 11.34 0.11
CA ASP A 410 -15.13 11.80 1.15
C ASP A 410 -14.35 10.61 1.73
N CYS A 411 -13.05 10.55 1.46
CA CYS A 411 -12.15 9.46 1.85
C CYS A 411 -11.95 9.30 3.36
N ARG A 412 -12.63 10.11 4.19
CA ARG A 412 -12.58 10.04 5.66
C ARG A 412 -13.73 9.24 6.27
N TRP A 413 -14.84 9.03 5.54
CA TRP A 413 -16.04 8.42 6.06
C TRP A 413 -16.04 6.91 5.89
N PHE A 414 -16.09 6.19 7.00
CA PHE A 414 -16.25 4.74 7.05
C PHE A 414 -17.38 4.38 8.02
N GLY A 415 -18.07 3.28 7.76
CA GLY A 415 -19.03 2.70 8.70
C GLY A 415 -18.54 1.36 9.19
N LEU A 416 -18.68 1.09 10.48
CA LEU A 416 -18.39 -0.19 11.10
C LEU A 416 -19.51 -1.18 10.74
N TYR A 417 -19.26 -2.01 9.72
CA TYR A 417 -20.21 -3.00 9.24
C TYR A 417 -20.34 -4.18 10.22
N ARG A 418 -19.20 -4.65 10.74
CA ARG A 418 -19.13 -5.78 11.69
C ARG A 418 -18.12 -5.49 12.78
N SER A 419 -18.46 -5.85 14.02
CA SER A 419 -17.53 -5.83 15.15
C SER A 419 -17.79 -6.98 16.12
N LEU A 420 -16.72 -7.67 16.52
CA LEU A 420 -16.71 -8.66 17.58
C LEU A 420 -16.25 -8.06 18.92
N VAL A 421 -15.72 -6.84 18.89
CA VAL A 421 -15.11 -6.16 20.05
C VAL A 421 -15.97 -4.99 20.57
N GLY A 422 -17.22 -4.94 20.13
CA GLY A 422 -18.18 -3.91 20.52
C GLY A 422 -18.17 -2.69 19.58
N PRO A 423 -19.07 -1.73 19.84
CA PRO A 423 -19.18 -0.51 19.03
C PRO A 423 -18.06 0.47 19.34
N ASP A 424 -17.65 1.26 18.35
CA ASP A 424 -16.76 2.39 18.55
C ASP A 424 -17.47 3.53 19.31
N ILE A 425 -16.82 4.05 20.31
CA ILE A 425 -17.34 5.13 21.18
C ILE A 425 -16.72 6.46 20.77
N GLN A 426 -15.39 6.51 20.58
CA GLN A 426 -14.66 7.71 20.18
C GLN A 426 -14.82 8.01 18.70
N LYS A 427 -14.91 6.96 17.87
CA LYS A 427 -15.17 7.03 16.41
C LYS A 427 -14.13 7.85 15.63
N ASN A 428 -12.88 7.71 15.99
CA ASN A 428 -11.75 8.43 15.40
C ASN A 428 -10.55 7.51 15.10
N ASP A 429 -10.66 6.22 15.39
CA ASP A 429 -9.63 5.20 15.15
C ASP A 429 -10.28 3.87 14.77
N VAL A 430 -9.84 3.27 13.66
CA VAL A 430 -10.36 1.97 13.22
C VAL A 430 -9.91 0.83 14.14
N PHE A 431 -8.85 1.02 14.92
CA PHE A 431 -8.38 0.05 15.92
C PHE A 431 -8.99 0.24 17.30
N GLU A 432 -9.95 1.15 17.46
CA GLU A 432 -10.67 1.30 18.75
C GLU A 432 -11.20 -0.05 19.23
N ASN A 433 -10.94 -0.41 20.51
CA ASN A 433 -11.27 -1.68 21.15
C ASN A 433 -10.50 -2.92 20.65
N ILE A 434 -9.57 -2.81 19.72
CA ILE A 434 -8.68 -3.91 19.35
C ILE A 434 -7.63 -4.07 20.45
N VAL A 435 -7.46 -5.30 20.89
CA VAL A 435 -6.35 -5.71 21.77
C VAL A 435 -5.45 -6.61 20.94
N PHE A 436 -4.24 -6.16 20.68
CA PHE A 436 -3.26 -7.00 20.02
C PHE A 436 -2.77 -8.05 21.00
N GLU A 437 -3.01 -9.31 20.70
CA GLU A 437 -2.39 -10.41 21.41
C GLU A 437 -0.99 -10.61 20.82
N ASP A 438 -0.02 -10.98 21.63
CA ASP A 438 1.30 -11.39 21.14
C ASP A 438 1.10 -12.65 20.29
N LYS A 439 1.11 -12.51 18.96
CA LYS A 439 0.89 -13.57 17.97
C LYS A 439 2.17 -14.36 17.71
#